data_4811ee67540a6761e84adfb174576811
#
_entry.id   4811ee67540a6761e84adfb174576811
#
_cell.length_a   1.000
_cell.length_b   1.000
_cell.length_c   1.000
_cell.angle_alpha   90.00
_cell.angle_beta   90.00
_cell.angle_gamma   90.00
#
_symmetry.space_group_name_H-M   'P 1'
#
loop_
_entity.id
_entity.type
_entity.pdbx_description
1 polymer ?
#
loop_
_entity_poly.entity_id
_entity_poly.type
_entity_poly.pdbx_seq_one_letter_code
_entity_poly.pdbx_strand_id
1 'polypeptide(L)'
;MERILAYFGSYKFIFSVCIVAAALVCWLLLRHLIHRFTEKITAASALSGRRQTYLALALNSVRGLLALLALILVLQVHGVNVSSLVAGLGIIGAIVGLALQDMLKDVIMGTNILTGEYFAVGDVIKYGDLTGEVVQFSLRSTKIRELATNNIVTVSNRNIFEATRVS
;
A
#
# COMPACT_ATOMS: atom_id res chain seq x y z
N MET A 1 -30.23 -38.48 1.13
CA MET A 1 -30.08 -37.74 -0.13
C MET A 1 -30.84 -36.41 -0.12
N GLU A 2 -32.09 -36.36 0.35
CA GLU A 2 -32.92 -35.13 0.41
C GLU A 2 -32.34 -34.01 1.28
N ARG A 3 -31.73 -34.33 2.43
CA ARG A 3 -31.09 -33.32 3.30
C ARG A 3 -29.91 -32.62 2.64
N ILE A 4 -29.16 -33.30 1.78
CA ILE A 4 -28.03 -32.75 1.05
C ILE A 4 -28.54 -31.84 -0.07
N LEU A 5 -29.57 -32.25 -0.80
CA LEU A 5 -30.21 -31.44 -1.86
C LEU A 5 -30.88 -30.20 -1.28
N ALA A 6 -31.52 -30.29 -0.10
CA ALA A 6 -32.08 -29.14 0.61
C ALA A 6 -31.03 -28.14 1.08
N TYR A 7 -29.81 -28.62 1.43
CA TYR A 7 -28.69 -27.74 1.79
C TYR A 7 -28.16 -26.97 0.58
N PHE A 8 -28.05 -27.60 -0.58
CA PHE A 8 -27.63 -26.93 -1.82
C PHE A 8 -28.64 -25.89 -2.32
N GLY A 9 -29.94 -26.07 -2.03
CA GLY A 9 -30.99 -25.06 -2.30
C GLY A 9 -31.14 -23.99 -1.21
N SER A 10 -30.39 -24.09 -0.12
CA SER A 10 -30.45 -23.16 0.99
C SER A 10 -29.84 -21.81 0.57
N TYR A 11 -30.49 -20.71 0.96
CA TYR A 11 -29.95 -19.34 0.75
C TYR A 11 -28.52 -19.18 1.28
N LYS A 12 -28.14 -19.89 2.35
CA LYS A 12 -26.81 -19.88 2.94
C LYS A 12 -25.74 -20.39 1.97
N PHE A 13 -26.05 -21.45 1.24
CA PHE A 13 -25.15 -22.00 0.23
C PHE A 13 -24.96 -21.01 -0.92
N ILE A 14 -26.08 -20.44 -1.43
CA ILE A 14 -26.05 -19.45 -2.50
C ILE A 14 -25.21 -18.21 -2.08
N PHE A 15 -25.46 -17.71 -0.86
CA PHE A 15 -24.68 -16.58 -0.33
C PHE A 15 -23.19 -16.89 -0.21
N SER A 16 -22.83 -18.09 0.26
CA SER A 16 -21.42 -18.52 0.35
C SER A 16 -20.75 -18.59 -1.02
N VAL A 17 -21.44 -19.13 -2.01
CA VAL A 17 -20.95 -19.17 -3.40
C VAL A 17 -20.78 -17.76 -3.95
N CYS A 18 -21.74 -16.85 -3.71
CA CYS A 18 -21.63 -15.46 -4.12
C CYS A 18 -20.43 -14.73 -3.48
N ILE A 19 -20.18 -14.96 -2.18
CA ILE A 19 -19.03 -14.36 -1.48
C ILE A 19 -17.71 -14.85 -2.10
N VAL A 20 -17.57 -16.14 -2.30
CA VAL A 20 -16.37 -16.72 -2.91
C VAL A 20 -16.19 -16.22 -4.35
N ALA A 21 -17.28 -16.19 -5.14
CA ALA A 21 -17.25 -15.67 -6.50
C ALA A 21 -16.84 -14.18 -6.53
N ALA A 22 -17.41 -13.36 -5.65
CA ALA A 22 -17.04 -11.95 -5.53
C ALA A 22 -15.56 -11.76 -5.14
N ALA A 23 -15.04 -12.55 -4.21
CA ALA A 23 -13.63 -12.53 -3.83
C ALA A 23 -12.72 -12.93 -5.00
N LEU A 24 -13.11 -13.96 -5.77
CA LEU A 24 -12.39 -14.38 -6.97
C LEU A 24 -12.42 -13.31 -8.07
N VAL A 25 -13.57 -12.69 -8.32
CA VAL A 25 -13.69 -11.61 -9.31
C VAL A 25 -12.84 -10.42 -8.90
N CYS A 26 -12.90 -10.00 -7.64
CA CYS A 26 -12.07 -8.92 -7.11
C CYS A 26 -10.57 -9.24 -7.28
N TRP A 27 -10.15 -10.45 -6.97
CA TRP A 27 -8.79 -10.92 -7.18
C TRP A 27 -8.36 -10.88 -8.66
N LEU A 28 -9.21 -11.38 -9.56
CA LEU A 28 -8.92 -11.41 -11.00
C LEU A 28 -8.82 -9.99 -11.57
N LEU A 29 -9.71 -9.09 -11.17
CA LEU A 29 -9.68 -7.68 -11.56
C LEU A 29 -8.41 -7.00 -11.09
N LEU A 30 -8.04 -7.19 -9.81
CA LEU A 30 -6.83 -6.62 -9.24
C LEU A 30 -5.58 -7.14 -9.95
N ARG A 31 -5.50 -8.45 -10.17
CA ARG A 31 -4.41 -9.09 -10.92
C ARG A 31 -4.31 -8.54 -12.34
N HIS A 32 -5.45 -8.42 -13.04
CA HIS A 32 -5.50 -7.90 -14.41
C HIS A 32 -5.07 -6.42 -14.47
N LEU A 33 -5.55 -5.61 -13.53
CA LEU A 33 -5.18 -4.20 -13.43
C LEU A 33 -3.66 -4.04 -13.21
N ILE A 34 -3.11 -4.76 -12.24
CA ILE A 34 -1.68 -4.70 -11.94
C ILE A 34 -0.85 -5.20 -13.12
N HIS A 35 -1.27 -6.27 -13.80
CA HIS A 35 -0.55 -6.78 -14.99
C HIS A 35 -0.52 -5.74 -16.11
N ARG A 36 -1.64 -5.08 -16.38
CA ARG A 36 -1.69 -3.99 -17.37
C ARG A 36 -0.80 -2.80 -17.02
N PHE A 37 -0.75 -2.42 -15.74
CA PHE A 37 0.13 -1.35 -15.28
C PHE A 37 1.61 -1.75 -15.35
N THR A 38 1.96 -2.98 -14.99
CA THR A 38 3.34 -3.46 -15.05
C THR A 38 3.84 -3.61 -16.47
N GLU A 39 3.04 -4.08 -17.42
CA GLU A 39 3.45 -4.18 -18.83
C GLU A 39 3.79 -2.81 -19.43
N LYS A 40 2.98 -1.78 -19.13
CA LYS A 40 3.26 -0.40 -19.60
C LYS A 40 4.54 0.18 -19.02
N ILE A 41 4.88 -0.15 -17.77
CA ILE A 41 6.08 0.34 -17.08
C ILE A 41 7.31 -0.49 -17.48
N THR A 42 7.14 -1.79 -17.75
CA THR A 42 8.23 -2.69 -18.13
C THR A 42 8.71 -2.44 -19.57
N ALA A 43 7.81 -1.99 -20.45
CA ALA A 43 8.18 -1.56 -21.81
C ALA A 43 9.05 -0.29 -21.80
N ALA A 44 9.02 0.50 -20.72
CA ALA A 44 9.78 1.76 -20.59
C ALA A 44 11.11 1.61 -19.81
N SER A 45 11.30 0.54 -19.04
CA SER A 45 12.54 0.29 -18.30
C SER A 45 12.67 -1.18 -17.92
N ALA A 46 13.86 -1.77 -18.18
CA ALA A 46 14.20 -3.12 -17.73
C ALA A 46 14.07 -3.19 -16.19
N LEU A 47 12.93 -3.68 -15.72
CA LEU A 47 12.67 -3.82 -14.28
C LEU A 47 13.66 -4.84 -13.72
N SER A 48 14.49 -4.41 -12.78
CA SER A 48 15.37 -5.30 -12.03
C SER A 48 14.53 -6.40 -11.35
N GLY A 49 15.03 -7.63 -11.28
CA GLY A 49 14.33 -8.79 -10.71
C GLY A 49 13.76 -8.55 -9.30
N ARG A 50 14.35 -7.62 -8.54
CA ARG A 50 13.85 -7.16 -7.24
C ARG A 50 12.40 -6.61 -7.31
N ARG A 51 12.07 -5.81 -8.32
CA ARG A 51 10.72 -5.23 -8.45
C ARG A 51 9.66 -6.29 -8.71
N GLN A 52 9.98 -7.30 -9.51
CA GLN A 52 9.07 -8.43 -9.78
C GLN A 52 8.77 -9.21 -8.49
N THR A 53 9.78 -9.45 -7.65
CA THR A 53 9.59 -10.13 -6.37
C THR A 53 8.69 -9.33 -5.42
N TYR A 54 8.87 -8.02 -5.30
CA TYR A 54 8.01 -7.17 -4.46
C TYR A 54 6.54 -7.16 -4.94
N LEU A 55 6.32 -7.09 -6.24
CA LEU A 55 4.97 -7.15 -6.81
C LEU A 55 4.31 -8.51 -6.57
N ALA A 56 5.05 -9.61 -6.73
CA ALA A 56 4.55 -10.95 -6.45
C ALA A 56 4.20 -11.12 -4.96
N LEU A 57 5.05 -10.63 -4.06
CA LEU A 57 4.78 -10.65 -2.62
C LEU A 57 3.54 -9.82 -2.27
N ALA A 58 3.42 -8.60 -2.80
CA ALA A 58 2.26 -7.75 -2.56
C ALA A 58 0.96 -8.41 -3.06
N LEU A 59 0.96 -8.98 -4.26
CA LEU A 59 -0.20 -9.70 -4.82
C LEU A 59 -0.58 -10.91 -3.99
N ASN A 60 0.39 -11.71 -3.55
CA ASN A 60 0.13 -12.87 -2.71
C ASN A 60 -0.42 -12.47 -1.33
N SER A 61 0.08 -11.37 -0.75
CA SER A 61 -0.45 -10.83 0.52
C SER A 61 -1.92 -10.38 0.37
N VAL A 62 -2.25 -9.66 -0.69
CA VAL A 62 -3.64 -9.25 -0.98
C VAL A 62 -4.53 -10.47 -1.22
N ARG A 63 -4.06 -11.48 -1.95
CA ARG A 63 -4.79 -12.74 -2.15
C ARG A 63 -5.07 -13.44 -0.83
N GLY A 64 -4.07 -13.55 0.06
CA GLY A 64 -4.22 -14.14 1.37
C GLY A 64 -5.25 -13.40 2.22
N LEU A 65 -5.22 -12.06 2.20
CA LEU A 65 -6.17 -11.23 2.92
C LEU A 65 -7.60 -11.40 2.40
N LEU A 66 -7.80 -11.40 1.08
CA LEU A 66 -9.11 -11.63 0.45
C LEU A 66 -9.66 -13.02 0.78
N ALA A 67 -8.81 -14.05 0.77
CA ALA A 67 -9.20 -15.41 1.12
C ALA A 67 -9.63 -15.50 2.60
N LEU A 68 -8.89 -14.85 3.49
CA LEU A 68 -9.22 -14.78 4.91
C LEU A 68 -10.56 -14.07 5.16
N LEU A 69 -10.79 -12.92 4.52
CA LEU A 69 -12.05 -12.18 4.60
C LEU A 69 -13.22 -13.02 4.06
N ALA A 70 -13.05 -13.67 2.92
CA ALA A 70 -14.08 -14.55 2.35
C ALA A 70 -14.40 -15.72 3.29
N LEU A 71 -13.38 -16.33 3.90
CA LEU A 71 -13.57 -17.41 4.89
C LEU A 71 -14.40 -16.93 6.09
N ILE A 72 -14.07 -15.77 6.66
CA ILE A 72 -14.80 -15.18 7.79
C ILE A 72 -16.26 -14.94 7.44
N LEU A 73 -16.52 -14.35 6.27
CA LEU A 73 -17.89 -14.08 5.81
C LEU A 73 -18.67 -15.37 5.58
N VAL A 74 -18.07 -16.39 5.01
CA VAL A 74 -18.70 -17.71 4.83
C VAL A 74 -19.04 -18.32 6.18
N LEU A 75 -18.13 -18.32 7.16
CA LEU A 75 -18.38 -18.82 8.50
C LEU A 75 -19.54 -18.08 9.18
N GLN A 76 -19.62 -16.76 9.03
CA GLN A 76 -20.67 -15.94 9.58
C GLN A 76 -22.06 -16.29 9.00
N VAL A 77 -22.14 -16.51 7.67
CA VAL A 77 -23.39 -16.94 7.00
C VAL A 77 -23.86 -18.30 7.52
N HIS A 78 -22.94 -19.16 7.92
CA HIS A 78 -23.27 -20.47 8.50
C HIS A 78 -23.60 -20.41 10.01
N GLY A 79 -23.61 -19.21 10.60
CA GLY A 79 -23.98 -19.01 12.00
C GLY A 79 -22.84 -19.20 13.00
N VAL A 80 -21.60 -19.32 12.52
CA VAL A 80 -20.43 -19.35 13.40
C VAL A 80 -20.18 -17.96 13.97
N ASN A 81 -20.01 -17.87 15.29
CA ASN A 81 -19.68 -16.58 15.91
C ASN A 81 -18.20 -16.22 15.62
N VAL A 82 -18.00 -15.27 14.72
CA VAL A 82 -16.67 -14.79 14.30
C VAL A 82 -16.23 -13.52 15.04
N SER A 83 -17.02 -13.03 16.02
CA SER A 83 -16.77 -11.74 16.67
C SER A 83 -15.38 -11.65 17.32
N SER A 84 -14.96 -12.68 18.03
CA SER A 84 -13.64 -12.72 18.67
C SER A 84 -12.49 -12.78 17.63
N LEU A 85 -12.72 -13.47 16.53
CA LEU A 85 -11.76 -13.53 15.41
C LEU A 85 -11.59 -12.18 14.73
N VAL A 86 -12.71 -11.50 14.46
CA VAL A 86 -12.72 -10.14 13.89
C VAL A 86 -12.08 -9.14 14.84
N ALA A 87 -12.39 -9.22 16.14
CA ALA A 87 -11.77 -8.37 17.16
C ALA A 87 -10.23 -8.58 17.21
N GLY A 88 -9.77 -9.83 17.19
CA GLY A 88 -8.34 -10.14 17.15
C GLY A 88 -7.65 -9.60 15.89
N LEU A 89 -8.27 -9.75 14.72
CA LEU A 89 -7.77 -9.18 13.47
C LEU A 89 -7.75 -7.64 13.51
N GLY A 90 -8.72 -7.01 14.18
CA GLY A 90 -8.74 -5.56 14.39
C GLY A 90 -7.54 -5.08 15.20
N ILE A 91 -7.18 -5.79 16.26
CA ILE A 91 -5.99 -5.48 17.08
C ILE A 91 -4.71 -5.63 16.25
N ILE A 92 -4.58 -6.73 15.50
CA ILE A 92 -3.44 -6.93 14.60
C ILE A 92 -3.35 -5.81 13.56
N GLY A 93 -4.49 -5.44 12.97
CA GLY A 93 -4.57 -4.34 12.00
C GLY A 93 -4.13 -3.01 12.60
N ALA A 94 -4.53 -2.71 13.84
CA ALA A 94 -4.12 -1.51 14.56
C ALA A 94 -2.60 -1.49 14.80
N ILE A 95 -2.00 -2.60 15.23
CA ILE A 95 -0.55 -2.71 15.44
C ILE A 95 0.20 -2.49 14.12
N VAL A 96 -0.23 -3.13 13.03
CA VAL A 96 0.36 -2.95 11.70
C VAL A 96 0.20 -1.51 11.21
N GLY A 97 -0.99 -0.89 11.43
CA GLY A 97 -1.24 0.51 11.09
C GLY A 97 -0.30 1.47 11.81
N LEU A 98 -0.10 1.27 13.11
CA LEU A 98 0.85 2.05 13.90
C LEU A 98 2.31 1.85 13.41
N ALA A 99 2.69 0.63 13.06
CA ALA A 99 4.02 0.34 12.52
C ALA A 99 4.27 1.03 11.15
N LEU A 100 3.24 1.20 10.33
CA LEU A 100 3.31 1.83 9.02
C LEU A 100 3.02 3.35 9.05
N GLN A 101 2.66 3.91 10.20
CA GLN A 101 2.24 5.30 10.36
C GLN A 101 3.26 6.29 9.79
N ASP A 102 4.53 6.08 10.06
CA ASP A 102 5.59 6.99 9.60
C ASP A 102 5.78 6.94 8.09
N MET A 103 5.65 5.76 7.49
CA MET A 103 5.69 5.62 6.05
C MET A 103 4.53 6.34 5.36
N LEU A 104 3.34 6.29 5.96
CA LEU A 104 2.17 7.00 5.46
C LEU A 104 2.33 8.52 5.57
N LYS A 105 2.89 9.01 6.68
CA LYS A 105 3.24 10.44 6.83
C LYS A 105 4.21 10.90 5.75
N ASP A 106 5.24 10.11 5.44
CA ASP A 106 6.21 10.44 4.38
C ASP A 106 5.52 10.61 3.02
N VAL A 107 4.59 9.71 2.67
CA VAL A 107 3.84 9.76 1.41
C VAL A 107 2.91 10.98 1.35
N ILE A 108 2.17 11.26 2.43
CA ILE A 108 1.28 12.42 2.53
C ILE A 108 2.07 13.71 2.37
N MET A 109 3.20 13.83 3.08
CA MET A 109 4.06 15.01 2.99
C MET A 109 4.72 15.15 1.61
N GLY A 110 5.16 14.03 1.01
CA GLY A 110 5.66 14.05 -0.36
C GLY A 110 4.62 14.54 -1.36
N THR A 111 3.36 14.14 -1.20
CA THR A 111 2.25 14.63 -2.03
C THR A 111 2.01 16.12 -1.80
N ASN A 112 2.02 16.59 -0.54
CA ASN A 112 1.83 17.99 -0.21
C ASN A 112 2.95 18.88 -0.79
N ILE A 113 4.21 18.42 -0.77
CA ILE A 113 5.34 19.15 -1.36
C ILE A 113 5.12 19.32 -2.87
N LEU A 114 4.67 18.26 -3.57
CA LEU A 114 4.39 18.31 -5.01
C LEU A 114 3.23 19.21 -5.37
N THR A 115 2.12 19.13 -4.62
CA THR A 115 0.90 19.90 -4.92
C THR A 115 0.98 21.33 -4.45
N GLY A 116 1.74 21.58 -3.38
CA GLY A 116 1.93 22.92 -2.81
C GLY A 116 3.12 23.68 -3.38
N GLU A 117 3.88 23.07 -4.31
CA GLU A 117 5.05 23.69 -4.95
C GLU A 117 6.05 24.30 -3.95
N TYR A 118 6.21 23.66 -2.78
CA TYR A 118 7.06 24.20 -1.71
C TYR A 118 8.51 24.34 -2.15
N PHE A 119 9.03 23.37 -2.90
CA PHE A 119 10.34 23.39 -3.55
C PHE A 119 10.37 22.39 -4.71
N ALA A 120 11.28 22.60 -5.64
CA ALA A 120 11.52 21.73 -6.78
C ALA A 120 12.96 21.18 -6.77
N VAL A 121 13.23 20.21 -7.65
CA VAL A 121 14.61 19.74 -7.90
C VAL A 121 15.41 20.89 -8.48
N GLY A 122 16.56 21.18 -7.89
CA GLY A 122 17.43 22.33 -8.19
C GLY A 122 17.29 23.49 -7.22
N ASP A 123 16.24 23.52 -6.39
CA ASP A 123 16.09 24.57 -5.37
C ASP A 123 17.08 24.34 -4.21
N VAL A 124 17.55 25.46 -3.62
CA VAL A 124 18.33 25.43 -2.39
C VAL A 124 17.38 25.56 -1.21
N ILE A 125 17.43 24.58 -0.31
CA ILE A 125 16.61 24.55 0.89
C ILE A 125 17.47 24.46 2.14
N LYS A 126 16.97 25.02 3.24
CA LYS A 126 17.56 24.89 4.57
C LYS A 126 16.64 24.03 5.44
N TYR A 127 17.19 22.95 5.99
CA TYR A 127 16.52 22.04 6.90
C TYR A 127 17.39 21.84 8.15
N GLY A 128 16.99 22.44 9.27
CA GLY A 128 17.84 22.51 10.47
C GLY A 128 19.17 23.20 10.16
N ASP A 129 20.28 22.52 10.42
CA ASP A 129 21.62 23.01 10.13
C ASP A 129 22.10 22.65 8.70
N LEU A 130 21.33 21.81 7.97
CA LEU A 130 21.64 21.39 6.62
C LEU A 130 21.14 22.44 5.62
N THR A 131 22.05 23.01 4.84
CA THR A 131 21.72 23.86 3.69
C THR A 131 22.25 23.17 2.43
N GLY A 132 21.37 22.95 1.45
CA GLY A 132 21.75 22.20 0.26
C GLY A 132 20.77 22.30 -0.89
N GLU A 133 21.21 21.87 -2.05
CA GLU A 133 20.43 21.78 -3.29
C GLU A 133 19.65 20.47 -3.33
N VAL A 134 18.37 20.52 -3.70
CA VAL A 134 17.52 19.34 -3.92
C VAL A 134 17.95 18.65 -5.21
N VAL A 135 18.61 17.50 -5.12
CA VAL A 135 19.08 16.74 -6.29
C VAL A 135 18.10 15.69 -6.79
N GLN A 136 17.24 15.19 -5.91
CA GLN A 136 16.21 14.22 -6.27
C GLN A 136 15.06 14.28 -5.28
N PHE A 137 13.87 14.24 -5.82
CA PHE A 137 12.63 14.11 -5.05
C PHE A 137 11.96 12.75 -5.35
N SER A 138 11.43 12.11 -4.32
CA SER A 138 10.58 10.93 -4.43
C SER A 138 9.44 11.02 -3.43
N LEU A 139 8.39 10.22 -3.61
CA LEU A 139 7.17 10.28 -2.81
C LEU A 139 7.40 10.15 -1.30
N ARG A 140 8.50 9.48 -0.87
CA ARG A 140 8.80 9.21 0.53
C ARG A 140 10.01 9.95 1.07
N SER A 141 10.94 10.38 0.19
CA SER A 141 12.19 11.00 0.61
C SER A 141 12.71 11.98 -0.41
N THR A 142 13.44 12.99 0.06
CA THR A 142 14.13 13.98 -0.72
C THR A 142 15.63 13.82 -0.52
N LYS A 143 16.41 13.87 -1.60
CA LYS A 143 17.87 13.90 -1.54
C LYS A 143 18.37 15.32 -1.72
N ILE A 144 19.19 15.74 -0.78
CA ILE A 144 19.77 17.08 -0.72
C ILE A 144 21.28 16.94 -0.82
N ARG A 145 21.90 17.70 -1.71
CA ARG A 145 23.35 17.85 -1.77
C ARG A 145 23.73 19.02 -0.86
N GLU A 146 24.39 18.73 0.24
CA GLU A 146 24.86 19.71 1.18
C GLU A 146 25.92 20.61 0.53
N LEU A 147 25.75 21.94 0.65
CA LEU A 147 26.67 22.90 0.03
C LEU A 147 28.05 22.93 0.71
N ALA A 148 28.11 22.64 2.02
CA ALA A 148 29.35 22.68 2.79
C ALA A 148 30.28 21.50 2.50
N THR A 149 29.72 20.27 2.40
CA THR A 149 30.50 19.03 2.31
C THR A 149 30.38 18.35 0.95
N ASN A 150 29.46 18.81 0.08
CA ASN A 150 29.07 18.15 -1.18
C ASN A 150 28.52 16.73 -1.03
N ASN A 151 28.16 16.32 0.19
CA ASN A 151 27.57 15.01 0.48
C ASN A 151 26.08 14.99 0.11
N ILE A 152 25.60 13.79 -0.29
CA ILE A 152 24.18 13.60 -0.55
C ILE A 152 23.52 13.04 0.73
N VAL A 153 22.64 13.84 1.32
CA VAL A 153 21.85 13.46 2.47
C VAL A 153 20.44 13.08 2.02
N THR A 154 19.93 11.95 2.48
CA THR A 154 18.55 11.52 2.19
C THR A 154 17.69 11.80 3.41
N VAL A 155 16.68 12.65 3.26
CA VAL A 155 15.77 13.05 4.32
C VAL A 155 14.38 12.52 4.01
N SER A 156 13.69 11.96 5.03
CA SER A 156 12.28 11.56 4.90
C SER A 156 11.40 12.79 4.73
N ASN A 157 10.40 12.70 3.83
CA ASN A 157 9.55 13.86 3.51
C ASN A 157 8.79 14.40 4.73
N ARG A 158 8.41 13.54 5.68
CA ARG A 158 7.77 13.97 6.93
C ARG A 158 8.60 14.96 7.76
N ASN A 159 9.93 14.89 7.66
CA ASN A 159 10.84 15.73 8.41
C ASN A 159 11.17 17.02 7.66
N ILE A 160 11.05 17.02 6.33
CA ILE A 160 11.46 18.14 5.47
C ILE A 160 10.39 19.25 5.39
N PHE A 161 9.19 19.02 5.96
CA PHE A 161 8.08 19.97 5.94
C PHE A 161 8.45 21.35 6.55
N GLU A 162 9.40 21.39 7.49
CA GLU A 162 9.91 22.62 8.12
C GLU A 162 11.05 23.28 7.33
N ALA A 163 11.38 22.77 6.13
CA ALA A 163 12.44 23.35 5.33
C ALA A 163 12.05 24.72 4.78
N THR A 164 12.97 25.68 4.85
CA THR A 164 12.80 27.01 4.27
C THR A 164 13.50 27.05 2.92
N ARG A 165 12.81 27.52 1.88
CA ARG A 165 13.44 27.79 0.58
C ARG A 165 14.34 29.00 0.71
N VAL A 166 15.59 28.85 0.31
CA VAL A 166 16.56 29.94 0.24
C VAL A 166 16.52 30.47 -1.19
N SER A 167 16.00 31.67 -1.34
CA SER A 167 15.92 32.39 -2.63
C SER A 167 17.22 33.14 -2.94
#